data_c8a428a9819eed2ea550301dc122221c
#
_entry.id   c8a428a9819eed2ea550301dc122221c
#
_cell.length_a   1.000
_cell.length_b   1.000
_cell.length_c   1.000
_cell.angle_alpha   90.00
_cell.angle_beta   90.00
_cell.angle_gamma   90.00
#
_symmetry.space_group_name_H-M   'P 1'
#
loop_
_entity.id
_entity.type
_entity.pdbx_description
1 polymer ?
#
loop_
_entity_poly.entity_id
_entity_poly.type
_entity_poly.pdbx_seq_one_letter_code
_entity_poly.pdbx_strand_id
1 'polypeptide(L)'
;MPLEIELKLAFPEQALPALLCHPLIAVAPREGEPGVLDNTYFDTPALTLKANRIALRLRSQGGETLQTVKGGAESSGGLTQRTEWEEPWQGQFDFSGIDDPKAAALLEQVRDDLVPVFNTCFKRDIRRFHPRNGARILIMIDTGVVTAGVRTAVISEVELELAAGETGDLRRLADMLQKDLPLIPEDVSKAERGYGLLPLRL
;
A
#
# COMPACT_ATOMS: atom_id res chain seq x y z
N MET A 1 -3.06 13.08 13.01
CA MET A 1 -3.37 12.32 11.77
C MET A 1 -2.07 11.97 11.08
N PRO A 2 -1.65 10.73 11.09
CA PRO A 2 -0.49 10.32 10.30
C PRO A 2 -0.84 10.38 8.81
N LEU A 3 -0.19 11.28 8.10
CA LEU A 3 -0.39 11.47 6.66
C LEU A 3 0.66 10.64 5.90
N GLU A 4 0.21 9.67 5.14
CA GLU A 4 1.03 8.93 4.19
C GLU A 4 1.03 9.65 2.84
N ILE A 5 2.22 9.92 2.30
CA ILE A 5 2.41 10.49 0.96
C ILE A 5 3.28 9.54 0.17
N GLU A 6 2.73 8.94 -0.87
CA GLU A 6 3.44 7.99 -1.73
C GLU A 6 3.24 8.30 -3.21
N LEU A 7 4.20 7.90 -4.04
CA LEU A 7 4.06 7.87 -5.49
C LEU A 7 4.26 6.43 -5.97
N LYS A 8 3.26 5.87 -6.63
CA LYS A 8 3.25 4.48 -7.08
C LYS A 8 3.43 4.39 -8.59
N LEU A 9 4.28 3.44 -9.01
CA LEU A 9 4.60 3.13 -10.39
C LEU A 9 4.43 1.63 -10.61
N ALA A 10 3.61 1.23 -11.56
CA ALA A 10 3.51 -0.16 -12.01
C ALA A 10 4.67 -0.49 -12.97
N PHE A 11 5.10 -1.74 -12.98
CA PHE A 11 6.07 -2.25 -13.96
C PHE A 11 5.69 -3.66 -14.45
N PRO A 12 6.04 -4.03 -15.68
CA PRO A 12 5.85 -5.40 -16.17
C PRO A 12 6.81 -6.34 -15.43
N GLU A 13 6.33 -7.52 -15.00
CA GLU A 13 7.08 -8.45 -14.13
C GLU A 13 8.48 -8.78 -14.65
N GLN A 14 8.63 -8.88 -15.98
CA GLN A 14 9.93 -9.13 -16.63
C GLN A 14 10.93 -7.98 -16.46
N ALA A 15 10.50 -6.79 -16.05
CA ALA A 15 11.42 -5.67 -15.80
C ALA A 15 12.06 -5.70 -14.40
N LEU A 16 11.63 -6.58 -13.50
CA LEU A 16 12.14 -6.67 -12.12
C LEU A 16 13.68 -6.80 -12.06
N PRO A 17 14.37 -7.65 -12.87
CA PRO A 17 15.83 -7.72 -12.83
C PRO A 17 16.51 -6.40 -13.20
N ALA A 18 16.00 -5.70 -14.22
CA ALA A 18 16.52 -4.39 -14.63
C ALA A 18 16.27 -3.33 -13.54
N LEU A 19 15.12 -3.34 -12.90
CA LEU A 19 14.78 -2.46 -11.78
C LEU A 19 15.76 -2.65 -10.62
N LEU A 20 16.02 -3.89 -10.20
CA LEU A 20 16.93 -4.20 -9.10
C LEU A 20 18.38 -3.84 -9.41
N CYS A 21 18.78 -3.88 -10.69
CA CYS A 21 20.12 -3.51 -11.17
C CYS A 21 20.25 -2.00 -11.48
N HIS A 22 19.16 -1.23 -11.47
CA HIS A 22 19.22 0.20 -11.75
C HIS A 22 20.14 0.92 -10.75
N PRO A 23 21.07 1.81 -11.18
CA PRO A 23 22.09 2.39 -10.30
C PRO A 23 21.52 3.04 -9.02
N LEU A 24 20.41 3.77 -9.12
CA LEU A 24 19.76 4.42 -7.95
C LEU A 24 19.20 3.39 -6.96
N ILE A 25 18.73 2.25 -7.43
CA ILE A 25 18.18 1.17 -6.60
C ILE A 25 19.30 0.32 -6.01
N ALA A 26 20.28 -0.07 -6.83
CA ALA A 26 21.37 -0.95 -6.43
C ALA A 26 22.26 -0.36 -5.33
N VAL A 27 22.51 0.96 -5.35
CA VAL A 27 23.32 1.66 -4.35
C VAL A 27 22.53 2.08 -3.11
N ALA A 28 21.19 2.12 -3.17
CA ALA A 28 20.36 2.49 -2.05
C ALA A 28 20.40 1.39 -0.96
N PRO A 29 20.78 1.73 0.29
CA PRO A 29 20.82 0.75 1.38
C PRO A 29 19.46 0.11 1.61
N ARG A 30 19.45 -1.21 1.80
CA ARG A 30 18.25 -1.94 2.20
C ARG A 30 17.84 -1.60 3.63
N GLU A 31 16.54 -1.60 3.86
CA GLU A 31 15.94 -1.59 5.19
C GLU A 31 15.51 -3.01 5.57
N GLY A 32 16.46 -3.77 6.10
CA GLY A 32 16.27 -5.19 6.40
C GLY A 32 16.32 -6.10 5.17
N GLU A 33 16.03 -7.38 5.38
CA GLU A 33 15.90 -8.36 4.30
C GLU A 33 14.50 -8.29 3.66
N PRO A 34 14.40 -8.55 2.35
CA PRO A 34 13.10 -8.60 1.69
C PRO A 34 12.17 -9.62 2.34
N GLY A 35 11.03 -9.16 2.81
CA GLY A 35 10.05 -9.96 3.53
C GLY A 35 8.77 -10.20 2.73
N VAL A 36 8.05 -11.26 3.11
CA VAL A 36 6.68 -11.52 2.60
C VAL A 36 5.69 -10.84 3.53
N LEU A 37 4.79 -10.05 2.94
CA LEU A 37 3.65 -9.44 3.60
C LEU A 37 2.38 -10.17 3.16
N ASP A 38 1.68 -10.72 4.14
CA ASP A 38 0.35 -11.30 3.94
C ASP A 38 -0.68 -10.37 4.57
N ASN A 39 -1.64 -9.91 3.75
CA ASN A 39 -2.65 -8.96 4.22
C ASN A 39 -4.04 -9.52 3.91
N THR A 40 -4.83 -9.69 4.94
CA THR A 40 -6.26 -9.97 4.81
C THR A 40 -7.06 -8.68 4.94
N TYR A 41 -7.85 -8.36 3.92
CA TYR A 41 -8.73 -7.18 3.93
C TYR A 41 -10.12 -7.55 4.42
N PHE A 42 -10.70 -6.65 5.21
CA PHE A 42 -12.01 -6.83 5.84
C PHE A 42 -12.99 -5.75 5.39
N ASP A 43 -14.24 -6.12 5.23
CA ASP A 43 -15.36 -5.24 4.97
C ASP A 43 -16.65 -5.93 5.42
N THR A 44 -17.76 -5.20 5.46
CA THR A 44 -19.06 -5.83 5.66
C THR A 44 -19.48 -6.60 4.40
N PRO A 45 -20.42 -7.55 4.51
CA PRO A 45 -21.05 -8.15 3.33
C PRO A 45 -21.61 -7.12 2.34
N ALA A 46 -22.05 -5.95 2.78
CA ALA A 46 -22.55 -4.88 1.92
C ALA A 46 -21.44 -3.98 1.32
N LEU A 47 -20.14 -4.24 1.62
CA LEU A 47 -19.00 -3.43 1.22
C LEU A 47 -19.09 -1.97 1.73
N THR A 48 -19.48 -1.81 2.98
CA THR A 48 -19.71 -0.51 3.61
C THR A 48 -18.41 0.31 3.72
N LEU A 49 -17.29 -0.33 4.06
CA LEU A 49 -16.00 0.36 4.16
C LEU A 49 -15.55 0.87 2.78
N LYS A 50 -15.62 0.03 1.74
CA LYS A 50 -15.34 0.42 0.36
C LYS A 50 -16.17 1.63 -0.07
N ALA A 51 -17.48 1.60 0.20
CA ALA A 51 -18.39 2.70 -0.17
C ALA A 51 -18.00 4.02 0.50
N ASN A 52 -17.36 3.97 1.67
CA ASN A 52 -16.86 5.12 2.41
C ASN A 52 -15.37 5.41 2.20
N ARG A 53 -14.72 4.78 1.21
CA ARG A 53 -13.29 4.93 0.89
C ARG A 53 -12.36 4.59 2.05
N ILE A 54 -12.75 3.63 2.88
CA ILE A 54 -11.93 3.09 3.97
C ILE A 54 -11.45 1.70 3.56
N ALA A 55 -10.18 1.41 3.81
CA ALA A 55 -9.61 0.07 3.70
C ALA A 55 -9.14 -0.38 5.09
N LEU A 56 -9.62 -1.52 5.55
CA LEU A 56 -9.22 -2.18 6.79
C LEU A 56 -8.52 -3.48 6.45
N ARG A 57 -7.33 -3.70 7.01
CA ARG A 57 -6.58 -4.96 6.85
C ARG A 57 -5.90 -5.40 8.12
N LEU A 58 -5.67 -6.70 8.21
CA LEU A 58 -4.66 -7.30 9.09
C LEU A 58 -3.46 -7.70 8.23
N ARG A 59 -2.27 -7.23 8.59
CA ARG A 59 -1.00 -7.55 7.94
C ARG A 59 -0.17 -8.44 8.83
N SER A 60 0.20 -9.62 8.32
CA SER A 60 1.16 -10.49 8.99
C SER A 60 2.53 -10.40 8.34
N GLN A 61 3.57 -10.20 9.14
CA GLN A 61 4.97 -10.14 8.72
C GLN A 61 5.88 -10.54 9.87
N GLY A 62 6.77 -11.50 9.65
CA GLY A 62 7.80 -11.87 10.64
C GLY A 62 7.27 -12.40 11.97
N GLY A 63 6.03 -12.90 12.03
CA GLY A 63 5.38 -13.37 13.26
C GLY A 63 4.57 -12.30 14.00
N GLU A 64 4.63 -11.06 13.56
CA GLU A 64 3.81 -9.97 14.06
C GLU A 64 2.57 -9.76 13.16
N THR A 65 1.50 -9.28 13.75
CA THR A 65 0.29 -8.89 13.01
C THR A 65 -0.09 -7.45 13.38
N LEU A 66 -0.33 -6.64 12.36
CA LEU A 66 -0.73 -5.25 12.51
C LEU A 66 -2.14 -5.07 11.94
N GLN A 67 -2.97 -4.31 12.65
CA GLN A 67 -4.20 -3.75 12.13
C GLN A 67 -3.87 -2.44 11.44
N THR A 68 -4.32 -2.25 10.19
CA THR A 68 -4.14 -1.00 9.44
C THR A 68 -5.48 -0.52 8.94
N VAL A 69 -5.79 0.75 9.18
CA VAL A 69 -6.92 1.46 8.59
C VAL A 69 -6.37 2.56 7.69
N LYS A 70 -6.82 2.61 6.44
CA LYS A 70 -6.48 3.67 5.48
C LYS A 70 -7.75 4.36 5.02
N GLY A 71 -7.73 5.69 4.98
CA GLY A 71 -8.91 6.47 4.58
C GLY A 71 -8.56 7.76 3.85
N GLY A 72 -9.57 8.32 3.16
CA GLY A 72 -9.45 9.64 2.55
C GLY A 72 -8.42 9.76 1.43
N ALA A 73 -8.17 8.69 0.66
CA ALA A 73 -7.20 8.72 -0.43
C ALA A 73 -7.61 9.68 -1.55
N GLU A 74 -6.67 10.56 -1.95
CA GLU A 74 -6.68 11.30 -3.20
C GLU A 74 -5.47 10.85 -4.02
N SER A 75 -5.70 10.34 -5.24
CA SER A 75 -4.66 9.84 -6.12
C SER A 75 -4.74 10.49 -7.49
N SER A 76 -3.60 10.92 -8.01
CA SER A 76 -3.49 11.49 -9.35
C SER A 76 -2.07 11.33 -9.90
N GLY A 77 -1.94 10.65 -11.04
CA GLY A 77 -0.66 10.39 -11.69
C GLY A 77 0.29 9.58 -10.81
N GLY A 78 -0.25 8.61 -10.07
CA GLY A 78 0.48 7.75 -9.14
C GLY A 78 0.72 8.37 -7.76
N LEU A 79 0.62 9.69 -7.61
CA LEU A 79 0.78 10.36 -6.31
C LEU A 79 -0.49 10.21 -5.49
N THR A 80 -0.36 9.63 -4.31
CA THR A 80 -1.46 9.41 -3.34
C THR A 80 -1.13 10.12 -2.03
N GLN A 81 -2.14 10.76 -1.44
CA GLN A 81 -2.13 11.27 -0.07
C GLN A 81 -3.33 10.71 0.67
N ARG A 82 -3.10 10.12 1.83
CA ARG A 82 -4.17 9.53 2.66
C ARG A 82 -3.78 9.48 4.12
N THR A 83 -4.78 9.36 4.97
CA THR A 83 -4.55 9.03 6.38
C THR A 83 -4.34 7.52 6.53
N GLU A 84 -3.39 7.15 7.38
CA GLU A 84 -3.14 5.76 7.76
C GLU A 84 -3.00 5.66 9.27
N TRP A 85 -3.71 4.71 9.88
CA TRP A 85 -3.59 4.33 11.29
C TRP A 85 -3.15 2.87 11.35
N GLU A 86 -2.09 2.59 12.10
CA GLU A 86 -1.56 1.26 12.24
C GLU A 86 -1.30 0.96 13.72
N GLU A 87 -1.80 -0.17 14.19
CA GLU A 87 -1.68 -0.63 15.58
C GLU A 87 -1.39 -2.13 15.64
N PRO A 88 -0.63 -2.61 16.64
CA PRO A 88 -0.45 -4.04 16.85
C PRO A 88 -1.80 -4.74 17.07
N TRP A 89 -2.02 -5.87 16.38
CA TRP A 89 -3.22 -6.67 16.51
C TRP A 89 -3.28 -7.37 17.87
N GLN A 90 -4.38 -7.15 18.62
CA GLN A 90 -4.60 -7.69 19.97
C GLN A 90 -5.67 -8.79 20.01
N GLY A 91 -6.00 -9.43 18.86
CA GLY A 91 -7.02 -10.48 18.80
C GLY A 91 -8.43 -9.98 18.51
N GLN A 92 -8.64 -8.66 18.51
CA GLN A 92 -9.90 -8.00 18.15
C GLN A 92 -9.60 -6.66 17.46
N PHE A 93 -10.53 -6.17 16.66
CA PHE A 93 -10.39 -4.84 16.06
C PHE A 93 -10.48 -3.75 17.14
N ASP A 94 -9.55 -2.81 17.10
CA ASP A 94 -9.52 -1.63 17.94
C ASP A 94 -9.44 -0.38 17.07
N PHE A 95 -10.40 0.51 17.21
CA PHE A 95 -10.50 1.74 16.44
C PHE A 95 -10.33 2.99 17.31
N SER A 96 -9.96 2.81 18.57
CA SER A 96 -9.79 3.90 19.55
C SER A 96 -8.66 4.88 19.21
N GLY A 97 -7.64 4.41 18.45
CA GLY A 97 -6.54 5.24 17.96
C GLY A 97 -6.87 6.10 16.73
N ILE A 98 -8.07 5.95 16.14
CA ILE A 98 -8.47 6.70 14.94
C ILE A 98 -8.95 8.08 15.34
N ASP A 99 -8.21 9.12 14.93
CA ASP A 99 -8.49 10.53 15.24
C ASP A 99 -9.43 11.23 14.23
N ASP A 100 -9.98 10.47 13.24
CA ASP A 100 -11.12 10.90 12.42
C ASP A 100 -12.43 10.37 13.03
N PRO A 101 -13.27 11.25 13.63
CA PRO A 101 -14.48 10.81 14.33
C PRO A 101 -15.52 10.11 13.42
N LYS A 102 -15.55 10.45 12.12
CA LYS A 102 -16.46 9.82 11.16
C LYS A 102 -16.01 8.41 10.81
N ALA A 103 -14.71 8.25 10.53
CA ALA A 103 -14.14 6.94 10.27
C ALA A 103 -14.24 6.03 11.49
N ALA A 104 -13.88 6.52 12.69
CA ALA A 104 -14.01 5.77 13.95
C ALA A 104 -15.44 5.32 14.22
N ALA A 105 -16.42 6.23 14.12
CA ALA A 105 -17.82 5.90 14.36
C ALA A 105 -18.36 4.86 13.37
N LEU A 106 -18.00 4.98 12.08
CA LEU A 106 -18.40 3.99 11.08
C LEU A 106 -17.80 2.61 11.36
N LEU A 107 -16.49 2.55 11.64
CA LEU A 107 -15.79 1.30 11.93
C LEU A 107 -16.36 0.60 13.18
N GLU A 108 -16.64 1.36 14.24
CA GLU A 108 -17.31 0.84 15.44
C GLU A 108 -18.72 0.31 15.13
N GLN A 109 -19.49 1.04 14.31
CA GLN A 109 -20.85 0.62 13.93
C GLN A 109 -20.86 -0.72 13.19
N VAL A 110 -19.84 -0.98 12.35
CA VAL A 110 -19.81 -2.19 11.51
C VAL A 110 -18.89 -3.28 12.04
N ARG A 111 -18.29 -3.12 13.22
CA ARG A 111 -17.28 -4.00 13.80
C ARG A 111 -17.68 -5.48 13.76
N ASP A 112 -18.91 -5.78 14.21
CA ASP A 112 -19.41 -7.14 14.35
C ASP A 112 -19.81 -7.78 13.01
N ASP A 113 -19.96 -6.96 11.96
CA ASP A 113 -20.31 -7.40 10.60
C ASP A 113 -19.06 -7.58 9.70
N LEU A 114 -17.86 -7.32 10.21
CA LEU A 114 -16.62 -7.41 9.44
C LEU A 114 -16.28 -8.86 9.10
N VAL A 115 -16.10 -9.11 7.81
CA VAL A 115 -15.70 -10.41 7.26
C VAL A 115 -14.51 -10.26 6.33
N PRO A 116 -13.63 -11.27 6.19
CA PRO A 116 -12.57 -11.25 5.21
C PRO A 116 -13.15 -11.24 3.79
N VAL A 117 -12.65 -10.35 2.93
CA VAL A 117 -13.16 -10.17 1.56
C VAL A 117 -12.15 -10.53 0.47
N PHE A 118 -10.88 -10.24 0.67
CA PHE A 118 -9.79 -10.62 -0.22
C PHE A 118 -8.45 -10.57 0.52
N ASN A 119 -7.42 -11.12 -0.12
CA ASN A 119 -6.06 -11.18 0.41
C ASN A 119 -5.06 -10.58 -0.58
N THR A 120 -3.95 -10.00 -0.07
CA THR A 120 -2.78 -9.68 -0.88
C THR A 120 -1.55 -10.31 -0.24
N CYS A 121 -0.83 -11.13 -1.02
CA CYS A 121 0.42 -11.74 -0.59
C CYS A 121 1.54 -11.32 -1.54
N PHE A 122 2.55 -10.62 -1.02
CA PHE A 122 3.63 -10.10 -1.86
C PHE A 122 4.94 -9.99 -1.08
N LYS A 123 6.04 -10.10 -1.81
CA LYS A 123 7.38 -9.82 -1.31
C LYS A 123 7.67 -8.34 -1.46
N ARG A 124 8.19 -7.70 -0.41
CA ARG A 124 8.62 -6.29 -0.37
C ARG A 124 10.12 -6.20 -0.13
N ASP A 125 10.84 -5.49 -1.02
CA ASP A 125 12.23 -5.04 -0.82
C ASP A 125 12.20 -3.54 -0.55
N ILE A 126 12.65 -3.10 0.63
CA ILE A 126 12.65 -1.69 1.04
C ILE A 126 14.07 -1.14 0.93
N ARG A 127 14.21 0.02 0.28
CA ARG A 127 15.46 0.75 0.12
C ARG A 127 15.32 2.18 0.61
N ARG A 128 16.39 2.71 1.23
CA ARG A 128 16.43 4.10 1.67
C ARG A 128 17.13 4.97 0.63
N PHE A 129 16.43 5.96 0.13
CA PHE A 129 17.00 6.93 -0.81
C PHE A 129 17.09 8.31 -0.15
N HIS A 130 18.31 8.87 -0.15
CA HIS A 130 18.65 10.15 0.46
C HIS A 130 19.26 11.06 -0.61
N PRO A 131 18.46 11.90 -1.30
CA PRO A 131 18.99 12.89 -2.22
C PRO A 131 19.74 13.99 -1.48
N ARG A 132 20.59 14.74 -2.21
CA ARG A 132 21.48 15.77 -1.62
C ARG A 132 20.75 16.93 -0.93
N ASN A 133 19.47 17.15 -1.23
CA ASN A 133 18.64 18.18 -0.62
C ASN A 133 18.12 17.83 0.78
N GLY A 134 18.47 16.66 1.32
CA GLY A 134 18.08 16.24 2.66
C GLY A 134 16.74 15.52 2.75
N ALA A 135 16.03 15.32 1.64
CA ALA A 135 14.82 14.50 1.63
C ALA A 135 15.13 13.04 2.01
N ARG A 136 14.13 12.33 2.53
CA ARG A 136 14.21 10.90 2.84
C ARG A 136 13.03 10.19 2.18
N ILE A 137 13.33 9.25 1.31
CA ILE A 137 12.35 8.49 0.56
C ILE A 137 12.60 7.00 0.78
N LEU A 138 11.54 6.26 1.10
CA LEU A 138 11.56 4.81 1.05
C LEU A 138 11.16 4.36 -0.36
N ILE A 139 11.95 3.49 -0.95
CA ILE A 139 11.64 2.83 -2.22
C ILE A 139 11.21 1.42 -1.86
N MET A 140 9.95 1.09 -2.05
CA MET A 140 9.39 -0.22 -1.80
C MET A 140 9.09 -0.91 -3.13
N ILE A 141 9.70 -2.07 -3.36
CA ILE A 141 9.50 -2.88 -4.56
C ILE A 141 8.66 -4.08 -4.18
N ASP A 142 7.43 -4.11 -4.68
CA ASP A 142 6.41 -5.11 -4.34
C ASP A 142 6.15 -6.04 -5.52
N THR A 143 6.26 -7.35 -5.28
CA THR A 143 5.94 -8.38 -6.26
C THR A 143 5.12 -9.51 -5.63
N GLY A 144 3.98 -9.84 -6.23
CA GLY A 144 3.08 -10.86 -5.68
C GLY A 144 1.70 -10.84 -6.31
N VAL A 145 0.68 -11.14 -5.52
CA VAL A 145 -0.69 -11.31 -6.02
C VAL A 145 -1.73 -10.73 -5.05
N VAL A 146 -2.82 -10.29 -5.64
CA VAL A 146 -4.10 -10.06 -4.98
C VAL A 146 -5.00 -11.25 -5.28
N THR A 147 -5.71 -11.78 -4.29
CA THR A 147 -6.59 -12.94 -4.44
C THR A 147 -7.96 -12.67 -3.84
N ALA A 148 -9.03 -12.88 -4.62
CA ALA A 148 -10.41 -12.81 -4.15
C ALA A 148 -11.17 -14.06 -4.64
N GLY A 149 -11.39 -15.04 -3.76
CA GLY A 149 -11.91 -16.37 -4.12
C GLY A 149 -10.98 -17.05 -5.14
N VAL A 150 -11.49 -17.31 -6.33
CA VAL A 150 -10.73 -17.95 -7.43
C VAL A 150 -10.07 -16.96 -8.39
N ARG A 151 -10.28 -15.67 -8.20
CA ARG A 151 -9.75 -14.62 -9.07
C ARG A 151 -8.47 -14.05 -8.48
N THR A 152 -7.50 -13.76 -9.36
CA THR A 152 -6.22 -13.18 -8.96
C THR A 152 -5.85 -11.99 -9.85
N ALA A 153 -5.02 -11.09 -9.31
CA ALA A 153 -4.35 -10.03 -10.06
C ALA A 153 -2.91 -9.90 -9.58
N VAL A 154 -2.01 -9.56 -10.50
CA VAL A 154 -0.58 -9.40 -10.20
C VAL A 154 -0.34 -8.12 -9.40
N ILE A 155 0.59 -8.17 -8.45
CA ILE A 155 1.24 -7.02 -7.83
C ILE A 155 2.65 -6.94 -8.39
N SER A 156 2.96 -5.85 -9.10
CA SER A 156 4.27 -5.56 -9.67
C SER A 156 4.41 -4.04 -9.71
N GLU A 157 4.86 -3.46 -8.59
CA GLU A 157 4.85 -2.00 -8.42
C GLU A 157 6.01 -1.52 -7.55
N VAL A 158 6.41 -0.27 -7.77
CA VAL A 158 7.32 0.49 -6.91
C VAL A 158 6.49 1.56 -6.21
N GLU A 159 6.54 1.59 -4.89
CA GLU A 159 6.00 2.66 -4.07
C GLU A 159 7.17 3.52 -3.58
N LEU A 160 7.12 4.83 -3.83
CA LEU A 160 8.05 5.82 -3.32
C LEU A 160 7.34 6.57 -2.19
N GLU A 161 7.70 6.28 -0.95
CA GLU A 161 7.07 6.88 0.23
C GLU A 161 7.93 8.02 0.79
N LEU A 162 7.30 9.15 1.08
CA LEU A 162 7.97 10.34 1.59
C LEU A 162 8.10 10.29 3.11
N ALA A 163 9.27 9.90 3.62
CA ALA A 163 9.56 9.95 5.05
C ALA A 163 9.95 11.38 5.53
N ALA A 164 10.52 12.21 4.65
CA ALA A 164 10.79 13.64 4.89
C ALA A 164 11.12 14.36 3.58
N GLY A 165 10.72 15.62 3.46
CA GLY A 165 10.93 16.43 2.25
C GLY A 165 9.62 16.93 1.65
N GLU A 166 9.61 17.13 0.34
CA GLU A 166 8.46 17.64 -0.40
C GLU A 166 7.97 16.59 -1.43
N THR A 167 6.69 16.65 -1.81
CA THR A 167 6.11 15.79 -2.86
C THR A 167 6.87 15.89 -4.19
N GLY A 168 7.49 17.04 -4.48
CA GLY A 168 8.36 17.23 -5.63
C GLY A 168 9.59 16.31 -5.64
N ASP A 169 10.04 15.84 -4.47
CA ASP A 169 11.17 14.89 -4.38
C ASP A 169 10.78 13.51 -4.90
N LEU A 170 9.55 13.06 -4.59
CA LEU A 170 9.01 11.81 -5.15
C LEU A 170 8.92 11.87 -6.66
N ARG A 171 8.38 12.98 -7.22
CA ARG A 171 8.26 13.15 -8.67
C ARG A 171 9.63 13.13 -9.35
N ARG A 172 10.62 13.84 -8.80
CA ARG A 172 11.99 13.83 -9.34
C ARG A 172 12.59 12.43 -9.36
N LEU A 173 12.42 11.66 -8.29
CA LEU A 173 12.90 10.28 -8.26
C LEU A 173 12.16 9.38 -9.25
N ALA A 174 10.84 9.50 -9.34
CA ALA A 174 10.02 8.79 -10.32
C ALA A 174 10.48 9.09 -11.75
N ASP A 175 10.66 10.38 -12.11
CA ASP A 175 11.14 10.81 -13.44
C ASP A 175 12.53 10.23 -13.76
N MET A 176 13.43 10.15 -12.77
CA MET A 176 14.76 9.56 -12.96
C MET A 176 14.67 8.05 -13.25
N LEU A 177 13.81 7.32 -12.52
CA LEU A 177 13.63 5.88 -12.73
C LEU A 177 12.93 5.58 -14.07
N GLN A 178 11.94 6.39 -14.44
CA GLN A 178 11.16 6.22 -15.70
C GLN A 178 11.98 6.50 -16.97
N LYS A 179 13.11 7.19 -16.88
CA LYS A 179 14.01 7.39 -18.04
C LYS A 179 14.59 6.09 -18.57
N ASP A 180 14.90 5.15 -17.66
CA ASP A 180 15.66 3.95 -17.98
C ASP A 180 14.82 2.66 -17.83
N LEU A 181 13.63 2.78 -17.21
CA LEU A 181 12.79 1.65 -16.84
C LEU A 181 11.35 1.84 -17.34
N PRO A 182 10.65 0.77 -17.74
CA PRO A 182 9.26 0.84 -18.21
C PRO A 182 8.28 0.96 -17.02
N LEU A 183 8.41 2.03 -16.25
CA LEU A 183 7.56 2.34 -15.10
C LEU A 183 6.43 3.27 -15.51
N ILE A 184 5.21 2.98 -15.09
CA ILE A 184 4.01 3.75 -15.43
C ILE A 184 3.31 4.19 -14.14
N PRO A 185 2.93 5.48 -13.99
CA PRO A 185 2.14 5.92 -12.84
C PRO A 185 0.88 5.07 -12.66
N GLU A 186 0.61 4.65 -11.42
CA GLU A 186 -0.51 3.76 -11.10
C GLU A 186 -1.34 4.34 -9.96
N ASP A 187 -2.58 4.73 -10.27
CA ASP A 187 -3.51 5.29 -9.28
C ASP A 187 -4.29 4.21 -8.52
N VAL A 188 -4.49 3.02 -9.12
CA VAL A 188 -5.25 1.94 -8.51
C VAL A 188 -4.48 1.28 -7.37
N SER A 189 -4.99 1.34 -6.16
CA SER A 189 -4.38 0.72 -4.98
C SER A 189 -4.54 -0.82 -4.97
N LYS A 190 -3.73 -1.52 -4.15
CA LYS A 190 -3.89 -2.96 -3.90
C LYS A 190 -5.31 -3.29 -3.38
N ALA A 191 -5.87 -2.40 -2.54
CA ALA A 191 -7.24 -2.54 -2.02
C ALA A 191 -8.28 -2.44 -3.14
N GLU A 192 -8.21 -1.41 -3.99
CA GLU A 192 -9.14 -1.24 -5.12
C GLU A 192 -9.03 -2.40 -6.11
N ARG A 193 -7.82 -2.91 -6.37
CA ARG A 193 -7.59 -4.11 -7.18
C ARG A 193 -8.30 -5.33 -6.59
N GLY A 194 -8.20 -5.52 -5.26
CA GLY A 194 -8.89 -6.59 -4.54
C GLY A 194 -10.40 -6.48 -4.64
N TYR A 195 -10.95 -5.30 -4.40
CA TYR A 195 -12.38 -5.03 -4.57
C TYR A 195 -12.87 -5.22 -6.01
N GLY A 196 -12.01 -4.93 -7.01
CA GLY A 196 -12.31 -5.17 -8.43
C GLY A 196 -12.40 -6.64 -8.81
N LEU A 197 -11.77 -7.53 -8.03
CA LEU A 197 -11.84 -8.98 -8.24
C LEU A 197 -13.10 -9.61 -7.62
N LEU A 198 -13.80 -8.94 -6.73
CA LEU A 198 -15.02 -9.46 -6.13
C LEU A 198 -16.10 -9.68 -7.22
N PRO A 199 -16.96 -10.70 -7.08
CA PRO A 199 -18.06 -10.89 -8.01
C PRO A 199 -18.99 -9.66 -7.98
N LEU A 200 -19.44 -9.25 -9.16
CA LEU A 200 -20.51 -8.25 -9.23
C LEU A 200 -21.74 -8.81 -8.51
N ARG A 201 -22.22 -8.06 -7.51
CA ARG A 201 -23.51 -8.39 -6.89
C ARG A 201 -24.60 -7.91 -7.84
N LEU A 202 -25.34 -8.87 -8.40
CA LEU A 202 -26.55 -8.62 -9.16
C LEU A 202 -27.67 -8.18 -8.23
#